data_c8e4f2040316f1c0f244c42c14fea5ec
#
_entry.id   c8e4f2040316f1c0f244c42c14fea5ec
#
_cell.length_a   1.000
_cell.length_b   1.000
_cell.length_c   1.000
_cell.angle_alpha   90.00
_cell.angle_beta   90.00
_cell.angle_gamma   90.00
#
_symmetry.space_group_name_H-M   'P 1'
#
loop_
_entity.id
_entity.type
_entity.pdbx_description
1 polymer ?
#
loop_
_entity_poly.entity_id
_entity_poly.type
_entity_poly.pdbx_seq_one_letter_code
_entity_poly.pdbx_strand_id
1 'polypeptide(L)'
;MSERKRSTQRGGSRGYARRGGPALDTAWRTVTPAPAVMLYGPEEYFASRAAARLRELFREAHPEVDRVQINAATYTAGELTLHASPSLFGSAKIIEVENVASMSDEFLTDTLAYLNAPEPDIMLILNHSGGNRGKKLIDLVRSQFVLVNCKALKTDREKSEFLAGEFAAAQRPITGGALALLTAAASDTAELAAACQQLLSDVPGEITEEAVNRYYGGRTEVTAFRVSDAAISGNAPEALRLLRHSLATGTEPILMLGALAMRIRNIARVHHVRMSANELAREVGMSPWQVEQAQRDGRRFTGAQLAHIVQLLADADAQLKGESQDAVYAVEQAVLAIALPPRL
;
A
#
# COMPACT_ATOMS: atom_id res chain seq x y z
N MET A 1 -22.17 -67.88 22.20
CA MET A 1 -21.91 -67.49 20.80
C MET A 1 -22.32 -66.01 20.64
N SER A 2 -21.37 -65.11 20.63
CA SER A 2 -21.65 -63.67 20.38
C SER A 2 -20.46 -63.13 19.62
N GLU A 3 -20.67 -62.85 18.34
CA GLU A 3 -19.66 -62.28 17.42
C GLU A 3 -19.47 -60.81 17.68
N ARG A 4 -18.26 -60.39 18.02
CA ARG A 4 -17.82 -59.02 18.07
C ARG A 4 -17.46 -58.56 16.65
N LYS A 5 -18.29 -57.71 16.05
CA LYS A 5 -17.96 -56.95 14.84
C LYS A 5 -16.93 -55.86 15.19
N ARG A 6 -15.73 -55.96 14.61
CA ARG A 6 -14.73 -54.90 14.59
C ARG A 6 -15.15 -53.85 13.57
N SER A 7 -15.43 -52.63 14.01
CA SER A 7 -15.59 -51.46 13.15
C SER A 7 -14.22 -50.88 12.81
N THR A 8 -13.81 -51.03 11.57
CA THR A 8 -12.67 -50.29 10.99
C THR A 8 -13.07 -48.85 10.74
N GLN A 9 -12.56 -47.92 11.56
CA GLN A 9 -12.63 -46.51 11.27
C GLN A 9 -11.69 -46.18 10.09
N ARG A 10 -12.27 -45.93 8.92
CA ARG A 10 -11.58 -45.31 7.78
C ARG A 10 -11.42 -43.84 8.09
N GLY A 11 -10.16 -43.40 8.22
CA GLY A 11 -9.79 -41.97 8.26
C GLY A 11 -10.24 -41.30 6.97
N GLY A 12 -11.20 -40.39 7.09
CA GLY A 12 -11.65 -39.59 5.97
C GLY A 12 -10.62 -38.51 5.67
N SER A 13 -9.91 -38.61 4.55
CA SER A 13 -9.19 -37.51 3.93
C SER A 13 -10.19 -36.42 3.64
N ARG A 14 -10.07 -35.28 4.34
CA ARG A 14 -10.81 -34.07 4.00
C ARG A 14 -10.22 -33.49 2.71
N GLY A 15 -10.72 -33.99 1.58
CA GLY A 15 -10.45 -33.41 0.28
C GLY A 15 -10.84 -31.94 0.27
N TYR A 16 -9.94 -31.05 -0.18
CA TYR A 16 -10.25 -29.67 -0.48
C TYR A 16 -11.36 -29.64 -1.52
N ALA A 17 -12.56 -29.27 -1.09
CA ALA A 17 -13.71 -29.18 -1.97
C ALA A 17 -13.45 -28.09 -3.02
N ARG A 18 -13.51 -28.45 -4.30
CA ARG A 18 -13.59 -27.52 -5.43
C ARG A 18 -14.76 -26.55 -5.20
N ARG A 19 -14.49 -25.36 -4.72
CA ARG A 19 -15.43 -24.24 -4.79
C ARG A 19 -15.15 -23.48 -6.08
N GLY A 20 -15.81 -23.88 -7.16
CA GLY A 20 -15.90 -23.11 -8.38
C GLY A 20 -16.79 -21.88 -8.15
N GLY A 21 -16.18 -20.76 -7.85
CA GLY A 21 -16.76 -19.41 -7.92
C GLY A 21 -15.75 -18.50 -8.60
N PRO A 22 -16.13 -17.34 -9.16
CA PRO A 22 -15.19 -16.42 -9.74
C PRO A 22 -14.15 -16.06 -8.67
N ALA A 23 -12.86 -16.27 -8.99
CA ALA A 23 -11.77 -15.93 -8.09
C ALA A 23 -11.82 -14.44 -7.80
N LEU A 24 -12.16 -14.11 -6.56
CA LEU A 24 -12.08 -12.74 -6.06
C LEU A 24 -10.60 -12.41 -5.90
N ASP A 25 -10.19 -11.23 -6.35
CA ASP A 25 -8.88 -10.67 -6.02
C ASP A 25 -8.76 -10.66 -4.49
N THR A 26 -7.96 -11.58 -3.96
CA THR A 26 -7.85 -11.79 -2.51
C THR A 26 -6.84 -10.81 -1.92
N ALA A 27 -7.19 -10.21 -0.79
CA ALA A 27 -6.26 -9.36 -0.09
C ALA A 27 -5.17 -10.20 0.62
N TRP A 28 -3.95 -9.71 0.66
CA TRP A 28 -2.82 -10.39 1.30
C TRP A 28 -3.06 -10.75 2.77
N ARG A 29 -3.89 -9.93 3.48
CA ARG A 29 -4.24 -10.16 4.90
C ARG A 29 -5.20 -11.32 5.12
N THR A 30 -5.95 -11.71 4.11
CA THR A 30 -7.01 -12.72 4.22
C THR A 30 -6.75 -13.96 3.39
N VAL A 31 -5.60 -14.02 2.70
CA VAL A 31 -5.24 -15.17 1.88
C VAL A 31 -5.13 -16.44 2.73
N THR A 32 -5.61 -17.55 2.18
CA THR A 32 -5.54 -18.87 2.77
C THR A 32 -4.85 -19.87 1.82
N PRO A 33 -4.24 -20.94 2.35
CA PRO A 33 -3.61 -21.97 1.53
C PRO A 33 -4.58 -22.55 0.49
N ALA A 34 -4.05 -22.75 -0.72
CA ALA A 34 -4.73 -23.38 -1.85
C ALA A 34 -3.68 -24.16 -2.66
N PRO A 35 -4.07 -25.11 -3.54
CA PRO A 35 -3.11 -25.84 -4.37
C PRO A 35 -2.20 -24.93 -5.21
N ALA A 36 -2.70 -23.78 -5.65
CA ALA A 36 -1.89 -22.74 -6.27
C ALA A 36 -2.34 -21.36 -5.80
N VAL A 37 -1.38 -20.48 -5.51
CA VAL A 37 -1.60 -19.08 -5.15
C VAL A 37 -0.65 -18.22 -5.98
N MET A 38 -1.18 -17.25 -6.72
CA MET A 38 -0.35 -16.28 -7.44
C MET A 38 -0.35 -14.95 -6.70
N LEU A 39 0.84 -14.45 -6.37
CA LEU A 39 1.10 -13.12 -5.84
C LEU A 39 1.38 -12.22 -7.04
N TYR A 40 0.40 -11.38 -7.42
CA TYR A 40 0.44 -10.65 -8.68
C TYR A 40 0.50 -9.14 -8.47
N GLY A 41 1.60 -8.54 -8.85
CA GLY A 41 1.83 -7.10 -8.81
C GLY A 41 3.26 -6.72 -8.43
N PRO A 42 3.62 -5.43 -8.59
CA PRO A 42 4.98 -4.95 -8.36
C PRO A 42 5.32 -4.69 -6.87
N GLU A 43 4.34 -4.79 -5.96
CA GLU A 43 4.55 -4.45 -4.55
C GLU A 43 5.08 -5.65 -3.76
N GLU A 44 6.38 -5.68 -3.58
CA GLU A 44 7.08 -6.78 -2.89
C GLU A 44 6.68 -6.92 -1.42
N TYR A 45 6.33 -5.82 -0.75
CA TYR A 45 5.88 -5.87 0.64
C TYR A 45 4.62 -6.73 0.77
N PHE A 46 3.62 -6.54 -0.10
CA PHE A 46 2.40 -7.34 -0.06
C PHE A 46 2.64 -8.79 -0.47
N ALA A 47 3.49 -9.02 -1.47
CA ALA A 47 3.85 -10.37 -1.89
C ALA A 47 4.55 -11.14 -0.77
N SER A 48 5.54 -10.55 -0.12
CA SER A 48 6.29 -11.17 0.99
C SER A 48 5.39 -11.46 2.21
N ARG A 49 4.48 -10.54 2.56
CA ARG A 49 3.53 -10.72 3.67
C ARG A 49 2.50 -11.81 3.37
N ALA A 50 1.99 -11.86 2.13
CA ALA A 50 1.09 -12.93 1.69
C ALA A 50 1.79 -14.30 1.73
N ALA A 51 3.01 -14.39 1.20
CA ALA A 51 3.81 -15.62 1.23
C ALA A 51 4.11 -16.07 2.66
N ALA A 52 4.47 -15.14 3.56
CA ALA A 52 4.72 -15.45 4.98
C ALA A 52 3.47 -16.03 5.65
N ARG A 53 2.32 -15.39 5.46
CA ARG A 53 1.03 -15.89 5.97
C ARG A 53 0.67 -17.27 5.42
N LEU A 54 0.84 -17.47 4.12
CA LEU A 54 0.58 -18.78 3.50
C LEU A 54 1.47 -19.89 4.08
N ARG A 55 2.76 -19.60 4.27
CA ARG A 55 3.70 -20.54 4.90
C ARG A 55 3.30 -20.89 6.33
N GLU A 56 2.93 -19.89 7.11
CA GLU A 56 2.49 -20.09 8.50
C GLU A 56 1.25 -20.97 8.57
N LEU A 57 0.18 -20.61 7.86
CA LEU A 57 -1.07 -21.36 7.84
C LEU A 57 -0.91 -22.78 7.26
N PHE A 58 -0.06 -22.96 6.25
CA PHE A 58 0.20 -24.27 5.68
C PHE A 58 1.00 -25.15 6.63
N ARG A 59 1.97 -24.58 7.36
CA ARG A 59 2.77 -25.27 8.38
C ARG A 59 1.95 -25.65 9.61
N GLU A 60 0.95 -24.88 9.98
CA GLU A 60 0.01 -25.25 11.05
C GLU A 60 -0.75 -26.54 10.72
N ALA A 61 -1.11 -26.74 9.43
CA ALA A 61 -1.77 -27.95 8.96
C ALA A 61 -0.80 -29.11 8.67
N HIS A 62 0.46 -28.81 8.35
CA HIS A 62 1.51 -29.74 7.96
C HIS A 62 2.82 -29.39 8.69
N PRO A 63 3.02 -29.85 9.95
CA PRO A 63 4.19 -29.47 10.76
C PRO A 63 5.54 -29.81 10.12
N GLU A 64 5.60 -30.92 9.40
CA GLU A 64 6.79 -31.37 8.65
C GLU A 64 6.64 -31.04 7.15
N VAL A 65 6.78 -29.73 6.81
CA VAL A 65 6.67 -29.26 5.44
C VAL A 65 8.03 -28.98 4.83
N ASP A 66 8.30 -29.57 3.68
CA ASP A 66 9.47 -29.25 2.87
C ASP A 66 9.24 -27.97 2.07
N ARG A 67 10.29 -27.16 1.93
CA ARG A 67 10.25 -25.93 1.12
C ARG A 67 11.23 -26.02 -0.03
N VAL A 68 10.73 -25.79 -1.23
CA VAL A 68 11.52 -25.77 -2.47
C VAL A 68 11.36 -24.39 -3.13
N GLN A 69 12.46 -23.87 -3.66
CA GLN A 69 12.45 -22.63 -4.46
C GLN A 69 12.79 -22.96 -5.92
N ILE A 70 12.04 -22.38 -6.84
CA ILE A 70 12.24 -22.50 -8.29
C ILE A 70 12.37 -21.08 -8.87
N ASN A 71 13.28 -20.88 -9.80
CA ASN A 71 13.38 -19.64 -10.57
C ASN A 71 12.78 -19.86 -11.96
N ALA A 72 11.63 -19.24 -12.22
CA ALA A 72 10.93 -19.41 -13.49
C ALA A 72 11.70 -18.88 -14.71
N ALA A 73 12.62 -17.93 -14.53
CA ALA A 73 13.42 -17.36 -15.63
C ALA A 73 14.54 -18.30 -16.10
N THR A 74 15.08 -19.15 -15.21
CA THR A 74 16.15 -20.11 -15.49
C THR A 74 15.70 -21.55 -15.38
N TYR A 75 14.39 -21.75 -15.45
CA TYR A 75 13.74 -23.04 -15.26
C TYR A 75 14.17 -24.09 -16.31
N THR A 76 14.39 -25.30 -15.86
CA THR A 76 14.66 -26.46 -16.72
C THR A 76 13.40 -27.34 -16.87
N ALA A 77 13.12 -27.80 -18.07
CA ALA A 77 11.95 -28.64 -18.33
C ALA A 77 11.90 -29.86 -17.40
N GLY A 78 10.74 -30.10 -16.78
CA GLY A 78 10.52 -31.20 -15.82
C GLY A 78 10.88 -30.89 -14.37
N GLU A 79 11.53 -29.77 -14.06
CA GLU A 79 11.94 -29.40 -12.70
C GLU A 79 10.75 -29.30 -11.73
N LEU A 80 9.65 -28.68 -12.15
CA LEU A 80 8.43 -28.59 -11.34
C LEU A 80 7.86 -30.00 -11.06
N THR A 81 7.81 -30.87 -12.06
CA THR A 81 7.31 -32.23 -11.91
C THR A 81 8.18 -33.06 -10.95
N LEU A 82 9.50 -32.87 -11.02
CA LEU A 82 10.44 -33.52 -10.09
C LEU A 82 10.16 -33.09 -8.64
N HIS A 83 10.05 -31.80 -8.39
CA HIS A 83 9.79 -31.28 -7.04
C HIS A 83 8.36 -31.54 -6.56
N ALA A 84 7.38 -31.58 -7.46
CA ALA A 84 5.99 -31.89 -7.17
C ALA A 84 5.69 -33.39 -7.07
N SER A 85 6.70 -34.25 -7.26
CA SER A 85 6.52 -35.71 -7.04
C SER A 85 6.22 -35.99 -5.58
N PRO A 86 5.29 -36.92 -5.28
CA PRO A 86 4.96 -37.33 -3.93
C PRO A 86 6.22 -37.72 -3.14
N SER A 87 6.31 -37.28 -1.90
CA SER A 87 7.39 -37.69 -1.00
C SER A 87 7.21 -39.15 -0.61
N LEU A 88 8.30 -39.92 -0.59
CA LEU A 88 8.29 -41.31 -0.09
C LEU A 88 7.84 -41.40 1.39
N PHE A 89 7.97 -40.34 2.14
CA PHE A 89 7.60 -40.23 3.54
C PHE A 89 6.27 -39.48 3.77
N GLY A 90 5.58 -39.08 2.69
CA GLY A 90 4.29 -38.36 2.79
C GLY A 90 4.39 -36.94 3.29
N SER A 91 5.58 -36.28 3.23
CA SER A 91 5.72 -34.90 3.64
C SER A 91 5.04 -33.96 2.65
N ALA A 92 4.29 -32.99 3.19
CA ALA A 92 3.74 -31.89 2.40
C ALA A 92 4.84 -30.94 1.91
N LYS A 93 4.60 -30.22 0.82
CA LYS A 93 5.61 -29.31 0.24
C LYS A 93 5.04 -27.94 -0.07
N ILE A 94 5.86 -26.92 0.13
CA ILE A 94 5.65 -25.56 -0.41
C ILE A 94 6.65 -25.36 -1.53
N ILE A 95 6.17 -25.14 -2.75
CA ILE A 95 7.01 -24.79 -3.90
C ILE A 95 6.82 -23.30 -4.16
N GLU A 96 7.86 -22.52 -3.91
CA GLU A 96 7.85 -21.08 -4.15
C GLU A 96 8.59 -20.77 -5.45
N VAL A 97 7.89 -20.12 -6.36
CA VAL A 97 8.42 -19.78 -7.68
C VAL A 97 8.61 -18.29 -7.81
N GLU A 98 9.84 -17.88 -8.03
CA GLU A 98 10.24 -16.50 -8.25
C GLU A 98 10.37 -16.17 -9.76
N ASN A 99 10.39 -14.88 -10.08
CA ASN A 99 10.59 -14.38 -11.43
C ASN A 99 9.58 -14.89 -12.48
N VAL A 100 8.34 -15.12 -12.06
CA VAL A 100 7.28 -15.62 -12.95
C VAL A 100 6.98 -14.62 -14.08
N ALA A 101 7.18 -13.32 -13.88
CA ALA A 101 7.03 -12.30 -14.94
C ALA A 101 8.07 -12.43 -16.08
N SER A 102 9.17 -13.13 -15.84
CA SER A 102 10.25 -13.40 -16.82
C SER A 102 10.37 -14.89 -17.14
N MET A 103 9.35 -15.68 -16.87
CA MET A 103 9.34 -17.13 -17.02
C MET A 103 9.76 -17.62 -18.41
N SER A 104 10.40 -18.78 -18.46
CA SER A 104 10.66 -19.52 -19.70
C SER A 104 9.37 -20.14 -20.27
N ASP A 105 9.39 -20.57 -21.53
CA ASP A 105 8.23 -21.22 -22.14
C ASP A 105 8.05 -22.67 -21.62
N GLU A 106 9.13 -23.30 -21.20
CA GLU A 106 9.14 -24.61 -20.53
C GLU A 106 8.42 -24.53 -19.18
N PHE A 107 8.72 -23.50 -18.36
CA PHE A 107 8.04 -23.28 -17.09
C PHE A 107 6.53 -23.07 -17.29
N LEU A 108 6.16 -22.25 -18.28
CA LEU A 108 4.74 -21.99 -18.58
C LEU A 108 4.02 -23.29 -18.95
N THR A 109 4.64 -24.11 -19.81
CA THR A 109 4.07 -25.39 -20.28
C THR A 109 3.89 -26.36 -19.13
N ASP A 110 4.92 -26.59 -18.34
CA ASP A 110 4.91 -27.54 -17.23
C ASP A 110 3.95 -27.10 -16.12
N THR A 111 3.92 -25.79 -15.81
CA THR A 111 3.00 -25.26 -14.79
C THR A 111 1.54 -25.38 -15.21
N LEU A 112 1.22 -25.09 -16.47
CA LEU A 112 -0.14 -25.29 -16.99
C LEU A 112 -0.54 -26.78 -16.97
N ALA A 113 0.38 -27.70 -17.28
CA ALA A 113 0.13 -29.13 -17.20
C ALA A 113 -0.10 -29.58 -15.74
N TYR A 114 0.75 -29.16 -14.81
CA TYR A 114 0.63 -29.46 -13.39
C TYR A 114 -0.70 -28.97 -12.78
N LEU A 115 -1.12 -27.77 -13.11
CA LEU A 115 -2.34 -27.16 -12.56
C LEU A 115 -3.65 -27.83 -13.05
N ASN A 116 -3.62 -28.72 -14.04
CA ASN A 116 -4.77 -29.53 -14.42
C ASN A 116 -5.13 -30.59 -13.35
N ALA A 117 -4.12 -31.09 -12.63
CA ALA A 117 -4.30 -32.08 -11.56
C ALA A 117 -3.21 -31.86 -10.48
N PRO A 118 -3.32 -30.77 -9.68
CA PRO A 118 -2.32 -30.47 -8.66
C PRO A 118 -2.36 -31.47 -7.52
N GLU A 119 -1.20 -31.83 -7.00
CA GLU A 119 -1.06 -32.72 -5.86
C GLU A 119 -1.66 -32.09 -4.59
N PRO A 120 -2.44 -32.87 -3.79
CA PRO A 120 -3.21 -32.34 -2.67
C PRO A 120 -2.34 -31.79 -1.52
N ASP A 121 -1.15 -32.35 -1.30
CA ASP A 121 -0.25 -32.00 -0.20
C ASP A 121 0.84 -31.01 -0.65
N ILE A 122 0.65 -30.37 -1.80
CA ILE A 122 1.57 -29.38 -2.35
C ILE A 122 0.87 -28.04 -2.51
N MET A 123 1.50 -27.00 -1.97
CA MET A 123 1.10 -25.60 -2.22
C MET A 123 2.11 -24.92 -3.13
N LEU A 124 1.66 -24.50 -4.31
CA LEU A 124 2.46 -23.74 -5.28
C LEU A 124 2.22 -22.24 -5.09
N ILE A 125 3.27 -21.49 -4.74
CA ILE A 125 3.23 -20.02 -4.62
C ILE A 125 3.98 -19.43 -5.81
N LEU A 126 3.28 -18.67 -6.65
CA LEU A 126 3.80 -18.06 -7.87
C LEU A 126 3.99 -16.56 -7.65
N ASN A 127 5.23 -16.04 -7.63
CA ASN A 127 5.50 -14.62 -7.48
C ASN A 127 5.67 -13.95 -8.86
N HIS A 128 4.67 -13.13 -9.23
CA HIS A 128 4.61 -12.45 -10.53
C HIS A 128 4.56 -10.93 -10.33
N SER A 129 5.63 -10.22 -10.68
CA SER A 129 5.78 -8.78 -10.46
C SER A 129 4.85 -7.88 -11.32
N GLY A 130 3.95 -8.49 -12.09
CA GLY A 130 3.00 -7.80 -12.95
C GLY A 130 3.33 -7.90 -14.45
N GLY A 131 2.49 -7.33 -15.28
CA GLY A 131 2.62 -7.41 -16.74
C GLY A 131 1.83 -8.56 -17.38
N ASN A 132 2.04 -8.79 -18.68
CA ASN A 132 1.22 -9.71 -19.48
C ASN A 132 1.93 -11.05 -19.81
N ARG A 133 3.17 -11.24 -19.41
CA ARG A 133 3.89 -12.51 -19.63
C ARG A 133 3.13 -13.64 -18.92
N GLY A 134 2.93 -14.74 -19.62
CA GLY A 134 2.18 -15.87 -19.08
C GLY A 134 0.68 -15.61 -18.86
N LYS A 135 0.05 -14.78 -19.71
CA LYS A 135 -1.38 -14.45 -19.58
C LYS A 135 -2.27 -15.68 -19.41
N LYS A 136 -1.99 -16.79 -20.12
CA LYS A 136 -2.75 -18.04 -19.96
C LYS A 136 -2.67 -18.58 -18.52
N LEU A 137 -1.50 -18.51 -17.88
CA LEU A 137 -1.31 -18.92 -16.50
C LEU A 137 -2.03 -17.98 -15.52
N ILE A 138 -1.92 -16.65 -15.75
CA ILE A 138 -2.63 -15.66 -14.94
C ILE A 138 -4.14 -15.88 -15.00
N ASP A 139 -4.70 -16.07 -16.19
CA ASP A 139 -6.13 -16.29 -16.38
C ASP A 139 -6.61 -17.63 -15.78
N LEU A 140 -5.80 -18.68 -15.89
CA LEU A 140 -6.07 -19.97 -15.25
C LEU A 140 -6.10 -19.85 -13.74
N VAL A 141 -5.08 -19.23 -13.13
CA VAL A 141 -5.02 -19.04 -11.67
C VAL A 141 -6.18 -18.18 -11.20
N ARG A 142 -6.48 -17.08 -11.91
CA ARG A 142 -7.61 -16.20 -11.56
C ARG A 142 -8.95 -16.91 -11.61
N SER A 143 -9.13 -17.86 -12.52
CA SER A 143 -10.42 -18.57 -12.69
C SER A 143 -10.60 -19.78 -11.77
N GLN A 144 -9.53 -20.45 -11.36
CA GLN A 144 -9.62 -21.75 -10.67
C GLN A 144 -8.90 -21.80 -9.32
N PHE A 145 -8.00 -20.88 -9.06
CA PHE A 145 -7.15 -20.86 -7.85
C PHE A 145 -7.23 -19.49 -7.15
N VAL A 146 -6.22 -19.15 -6.38
CA VAL A 146 -6.17 -17.89 -5.62
C VAL A 146 -5.21 -16.93 -6.29
N LEU A 147 -5.66 -15.70 -6.55
CA LEU A 147 -4.82 -14.60 -6.99
C LEU A 147 -4.84 -13.50 -5.92
N VAL A 148 -3.66 -13.15 -5.39
CA VAL A 148 -3.45 -12.05 -4.44
C VAL A 148 -3.00 -10.83 -5.20
N ASN A 149 -3.72 -9.72 -5.03
CA ASN A 149 -3.38 -8.48 -5.69
C ASN A 149 -2.30 -7.72 -4.91
N CYS A 150 -1.09 -7.64 -5.47
CA CYS A 150 0.08 -6.96 -4.91
C CYS A 150 0.36 -5.64 -5.66
N LYS A 151 -0.66 -4.80 -5.85
CA LYS A 151 -0.51 -3.48 -6.51
C LYS A 151 0.19 -2.49 -5.60
N ALA A 152 1.07 -1.67 -6.19
CA ALA A 152 1.69 -0.55 -5.49
C ALA A 152 0.65 0.49 -5.07
N LEU A 153 0.84 1.07 -3.89
CA LEU A 153 0.04 2.19 -3.38
C LEU A 153 0.46 3.48 -4.08
N LYS A 154 -0.37 3.98 -4.99
CA LYS A 154 -0.04 5.14 -5.84
C LYS A 154 -0.60 6.47 -5.32
N THR A 155 -1.66 6.41 -4.52
CA THR A 155 -2.36 7.60 -4.04
C THR A 155 -2.28 7.70 -2.54
N ASP A 156 -2.32 8.93 -2.01
CA ASP A 156 -2.39 9.17 -0.56
C ASP A 156 -3.60 8.48 0.08
N ARG A 157 -4.67 8.34 -0.67
CA ARG A 157 -5.84 7.59 -0.20
C ARG A 157 -5.50 6.12 0.03
N GLU A 158 -4.86 5.44 -0.94
CA GLU A 158 -4.47 4.02 -0.81
C GLU A 158 -3.46 3.83 0.32
N LYS A 159 -2.49 4.75 0.46
CA LYS A 159 -1.53 4.74 1.57
C LYS A 159 -2.23 4.91 2.92
N SER A 160 -3.16 5.88 3.02
CA SER A 160 -3.94 6.12 4.23
C SER A 160 -4.84 4.93 4.60
N GLU A 161 -5.51 4.31 3.62
CA GLU A 161 -6.32 3.10 3.83
C GLU A 161 -5.45 1.91 4.30
N PHE A 162 -4.25 1.75 3.74
CA PHE A 162 -3.29 0.74 4.18
C PHE A 162 -2.87 0.96 5.64
N LEU A 163 -2.44 2.20 6.00
CA LEU A 163 -2.02 2.57 7.35
C LEU A 163 -3.16 2.37 8.37
N ALA A 164 -4.37 2.85 8.05
CA ALA A 164 -5.53 2.65 8.89
C ALA A 164 -5.81 1.15 9.14
N GLY A 165 -5.63 0.32 8.11
CA GLY A 165 -5.75 -1.13 8.21
C GLY A 165 -4.67 -1.78 9.10
N GLU A 166 -3.42 -1.29 9.11
CA GLU A 166 -2.35 -1.78 9.99
C GLU A 166 -2.67 -1.47 11.47
N PHE A 167 -3.06 -0.22 11.78
CA PHE A 167 -3.43 0.16 13.15
C PHE A 167 -4.70 -0.55 13.62
N ALA A 168 -5.70 -0.72 12.76
CA ALA A 168 -6.91 -1.47 13.08
C ALA A 168 -6.64 -2.95 13.37
N ALA A 169 -5.76 -3.60 12.58
CA ALA A 169 -5.35 -4.99 12.81
C ALA A 169 -4.62 -5.16 14.15
N ALA A 170 -3.87 -4.15 14.59
CA ALA A 170 -3.21 -4.09 15.89
C ALA A 170 -4.14 -3.63 17.04
N GLN A 171 -5.41 -3.35 16.75
CA GLN A 171 -6.40 -2.81 17.70
C GLN A 171 -5.93 -1.50 18.37
N ARG A 172 -5.20 -0.66 17.64
CA ARG A 172 -4.66 0.61 18.13
C ARG A 172 -5.33 1.79 17.43
N PRO A 173 -5.92 2.73 18.18
CA PRO A 173 -6.48 3.94 17.61
C PRO A 173 -5.38 4.88 17.10
N ILE A 174 -5.67 5.55 15.98
CA ILE A 174 -4.84 6.61 15.40
C ILE A 174 -5.72 7.79 15.02
N THR A 175 -5.29 9.03 15.32
CA THR A 175 -6.01 10.22 14.90
C THR A 175 -5.90 10.44 13.39
N GLY A 176 -6.89 11.14 12.80
CA GLY A 176 -6.88 11.46 11.38
C GLY A 176 -5.68 12.32 10.97
N GLY A 177 -5.26 13.24 11.85
CA GLY A 177 -4.08 14.08 11.64
C GLY A 177 -2.77 13.28 11.68
N ALA A 178 -2.64 12.36 12.65
CA ALA A 178 -1.50 11.45 12.72
C ALA A 178 -1.41 10.56 11.47
N LEU A 179 -2.54 10.06 11.01
CA LEU A 179 -2.64 9.25 9.78
C LEU A 179 -2.17 10.03 8.55
N ALA A 180 -2.58 11.30 8.44
CA ALA A 180 -2.16 12.16 7.33
C ALA A 180 -0.66 12.48 7.38
N LEU A 181 -0.13 12.82 8.55
CA LEU A 181 1.31 13.04 8.75
C LEU A 181 2.12 11.80 8.38
N LEU A 182 1.67 10.62 8.82
CA LEU A 182 2.36 9.37 8.51
C LEU A 182 2.28 9.02 7.02
N THR A 183 1.14 9.28 6.37
CA THR A 183 0.97 9.11 4.92
C THR A 183 1.96 9.97 4.13
N ALA A 184 2.20 11.20 4.60
CA ALA A 184 3.16 12.12 4.00
C ALA A 184 4.62 11.80 4.35
N ALA A 185 4.89 11.06 5.43
CA ALA A 185 6.24 10.81 5.94
C ALA A 185 7.03 9.77 5.16
N ALA A 186 6.37 8.93 4.36
CA ALA A 186 7.04 7.84 3.65
C ALA A 186 6.55 7.71 2.20
N SER A 187 7.48 7.40 1.30
CA SER A 187 7.22 7.31 -0.13
C SER A 187 6.77 5.93 -0.58
N ASP A 188 7.27 4.87 0.06
CA ASP A 188 6.96 3.49 -0.31
C ASP A 188 6.21 2.71 0.79
N THR A 189 5.67 1.56 0.41
CA THR A 189 4.82 0.71 1.28
C THR A 189 5.62 0.08 2.41
N ALA A 190 6.88 -0.27 2.19
CA ALA A 190 7.73 -0.91 3.19
C ALA A 190 8.10 0.09 4.30
N GLU A 191 8.44 1.34 3.93
CA GLU A 191 8.68 2.43 4.88
C GLU A 191 7.42 2.75 5.70
N LEU A 192 6.24 2.82 5.06
CA LEU A 192 4.97 3.02 5.76
C LEU A 192 4.70 1.91 6.78
N ALA A 193 4.93 0.66 6.39
CA ALA A 193 4.75 -0.48 7.29
C ALA A 193 5.74 -0.47 8.44
N ALA A 194 7.01 -0.17 8.19
CA ALA A 194 8.04 -0.04 9.22
C ALA A 194 7.69 1.09 10.21
N ALA A 195 7.19 2.22 9.70
CA ALA A 195 6.74 3.33 10.51
C ALA A 195 5.55 2.95 11.42
N CYS A 196 4.58 2.19 10.88
CA CYS A 196 3.49 1.64 11.69
C CYS A 196 4.01 0.75 12.81
N GLN A 197 4.89 -0.20 12.49
CA GLN A 197 5.43 -1.14 13.47
C GLN A 197 6.19 -0.41 14.59
N GLN A 198 7.00 0.59 14.23
CA GLN A 198 7.73 1.39 15.22
C GLN A 198 6.77 2.14 16.14
N LEU A 199 5.76 2.84 15.59
CA LEU A 199 4.80 3.56 16.43
C LEU A 199 3.96 2.61 17.31
N LEU A 200 3.59 1.43 16.79
CA LEU A 200 2.87 0.41 17.55
C LEU A 200 3.71 -0.13 18.72
N SER A 201 5.03 -0.27 18.53
CA SER A 201 5.96 -0.74 19.58
C SER A 201 6.22 0.33 20.65
N ASP A 202 6.47 1.57 20.21
CA ASP A 202 7.10 2.59 21.07
C ASP A 202 6.09 3.54 21.72
N VAL A 203 4.89 3.68 21.14
CA VAL A 203 3.88 4.63 21.62
C VAL A 203 2.74 3.88 22.30
N PRO A 204 2.51 4.03 23.59
CA PRO A 204 1.36 3.44 24.27
C PRO A 204 0.07 4.21 23.96
N GLY A 205 -1.07 3.50 23.86
CA GLY A 205 -2.39 4.11 23.67
C GLY A 205 -2.66 4.61 22.26
N GLU A 206 -3.32 5.74 22.11
CA GLU A 206 -3.68 6.34 20.83
C GLU A 206 -2.46 6.97 20.13
N ILE A 207 -2.36 6.79 18.83
CA ILE A 207 -1.31 7.41 18.02
C ILE A 207 -1.78 8.81 17.61
N THR A 208 -1.11 9.82 18.17
CA THR A 208 -1.43 11.24 17.94
C THR A 208 -0.43 11.90 16.99
N GLU A 209 -0.75 13.11 16.53
CA GLU A 209 0.14 13.95 15.71
C GLU A 209 1.47 14.22 16.42
N GLU A 210 1.45 14.40 17.75
CA GLU A 210 2.65 14.62 18.54
C GLU A 210 3.57 13.38 18.52
N ALA A 211 2.97 12.19 18.62
CA ALA A 211 3.73 10.95 18.55
C ALA A 211 4.39 10.80 17.16
N VAL A 212 3.65 11.00 16.06
CA VAL A 212 4.22 10.96 14.71
C VAL A 212 5.31 12.02 14.53
N ASN A 213 5.09 13.25 14.98
CA ASN A 213 6.09 14.32 14.88
C ASN A 213 7.37 14.03 15.66
N ARG A 214 7.31 13.32 16.77
CA ARG A 214 8.50 12.92 17.55
C ARG A 214 9.45 12.04 16.75
N TYR A 215 8.92 11.11 15.96
CA TYR A 215 9.72 10.14 15.19
C TYR A 215 10.01 10.62 13.77
N TYR A 216 9.09 11.37 13.16
CA TYR A 216 9.12 11.71 11.72
C TYR A 216 9.11 13.21 11.44
N GLY A 217 9.05 14.06 12.46
CA GLY A 217 8.92 15.53 12.32
C GLY A 217 10.11 16.22 11.65
N GLY A 218 11.24 15.56 11.50
CA GLY A 218 12.41 16.05 10.75
C GLY A 218 12.39 15.70 9.26
N ARG A 219 11.44 14.91 8.78
CA ARG A 219 11.31 14.60 7.35
C ARG A 219 10.75 15.81 6.60
N THR A 220 11.26 16.04 5.40
CA THR A 220 10.89 17.18 4.54
C THR A 220 9.38 17.28 4.33
N GLU A 221 8.73 16.16 4.07
CA GLU A 221 7.30 16.07 3.82
C GLU A 221 6.45 16.47 5.03
N VAL A 222 6.84 16.01 6.23
CA VAL A 222 6.15 16.35 7.50
C VAL A 222 6.34 17.84 7.80
N THR A 223 7.53 18.38 7.55
CA THR A 223 7.82 19.80 7.74
C THR A 223 7.02 20.67 6.77
N ALA A 224 6.93 20.28 5.49
CA ALA A 224 6.12 20.96 4.49
C ALA A 224 4.62 20.94 4.83
N PHE A 225 4.12 19.83 5.39
CA PHE A 225 2.75 19.74 5.90
C PHE A 225 2.50 20.76 7.02
N ARG A 226 3.40 20.89 8.00
CA ARG A 226 3.29 21.87 9.10
C ARG A 226 3.34 23.31 8.64
N VAL A 227 4.21 23.64 7.68
CA VAL A 227 4.25 24.96 7.04
C VAL A 227 2.91 25.28 6.38
N SER A 228 2.37 24.32 5.63
CA SER A 228 1.08 24.47 4.95
C SER A 228 -0.07 24.67 5.94
N ASP A 229 -0.13 23.92 7.02
CA ASP A 229 -1.17 24.05 8.05
C ASP A 229 -1.11 25.39 8.77
N ALA A 230 0.09 25.87 9.12
CA ALA A 230 0.27 27.18 9.71
C ALA A 230 -0.16 28.32 8.74
N ALA A 231 0.17 28.20 7.45
CA ALA A 231 -0.24 29.17 6.44
C ALA A 231 -1.76 29.15 6.23
N ILE A 232 -2.36 27.97 6.05
CA ILE A 232 -3.81 27.81 5.83
C ILE A 232 -4.62 28.27 7.04
N SER A 233 -4.12 28.05 8.27
CA SER A 233 -4.77 28.57 9.49
C SER A 233 -4.65 30.08 9.67
N GLY A 234 -3.82 30.77 8.88
CA GLY A 234 -3.59 32.22 8.96
C GLY A 234 -2.49 32.65 9.92
N ASN A 235 -1.73 31.70 10.44
CA ASN A 235 -0.62 32.00 11.32
C ASN A 235 0.65 32.28 10.50
N ALA A 236 0.71 33.48 9.85
CA ALA A 236 1.82 33.86 9.01
C ALA A 236 3.19 33.88 9.73
N PRO A 237 3.31 34.34 10.99
CA PRO A 237 4.59 34.31 11.69
C PRO A 237 5.11 32.88 11.88
N GLU A 238 4.26 31.95 12.29
CA GLU A 238 4.64 30.55 12.51
C GLU A 238 4.95 29.86 11.17
N ALA A 239 4.14 30.09 10.13
CA ALA A 239 4.38 29.54 8.81
C ALA A 239 5.76 29.95 8.25
N LEU A 240 6.12 31.21 8.35
CA LEU A 240 7.43 31.72 7.93
C LEU A 240 8.57 31.19 8.80
N ARG A 241 8.38 31.07 10.11
CA ARG A 241 9.37 30.50 11.02
C ARG A 241 9.68 29.05 10.66
N LEU A 242 8.64 28.23 10.45
CA LEU A 242 8.78 26.84 10.02
C LEU A 242 9.41 26.70 8.64
N LEU A 243 9.00 27.54 7.69
CA LEU A 243 9.58 27.57 6.34
C LEU A 243 11.09 27.85 6.40
N ARG A 244 11.50 28.94 7.06
CA ARG A 244 12.90 29.34 7.17
C ARG A 244 13.75 28.28 7.87
N HIS A 245 13.20 27.66 8.92
CA HIS A 245 13.87 26.55 9.60
C HIS A 245 14.06 25.36 8.65
N SER A 246 13.04 25.00 7.88
CA SER A 246 13.11 23.90 6.91
C SER A 246 14.15 24.16 5.82
N LEU A 247 14.17 25.34 5.24
CA LEU A 247 15.14 25.72 4.22
C LEU A 247 16.57 25.74 4.78
N ALA A 248 16.76 26.25 6.01
CA ALA A 248 18.07 26.25 6.69
C ALA A 248 18.56 24.83 7.02
N THR A 249 17.68 23.84 7.18
CA THR A 249 18.02 22.43 7.41
C THR A 249 18.13 21.61 6.11
N GLY A 250 18.12 22.25 4.94
CA GLY A 250 18.43 21.63 3.66
C GLY A 250 17.21 21.18 2.83
N THR A 251 16.00 21.60 3.20
CA THR A 251 14.83 21.35 2.35
C THR A 251 14.90 22.26 1.11
N GLU A 252 14.76 21.66 -0.06
CA GLU A 252 14.73 22.41 -1.32
C GLU A 252 13.44 23.26 -1.46
N PRO A 253 13.53 24.54 -1.86
CA PRO A 253 12.37 25.41 -2.03
C PRO A 253 11.28 24.84 -2.94
N ILE A 254 11.65 24.12 -3.99
CA ILE A 254 10.72 23.52 -4.95
C ILE A 254 9.82 22.46 -4.29
N LEU A 255 10.35 21.68 -3.35
CA LEU A 255 9.58 20.66 -2.61
C LEU A 255 8.56 21.33 -1.69
N MET A 256 8.96 22.42 -1.02
CA MET A 256 8.07 23.21 -0.17
C MET A 256 6.93 23.82 -0.97
N LEU A 257 7.23 24.42 -2.12
CA LEU A 257 6.22 24.99 -3.01
C LEU A 257 5.26 23.92 -3.53
N GLY A 258 5.78 22.75 -3.91
CA GLY A 258 4.97 21.60 -4.35
C GLY A 258 3.95 21.17 -3.31
N ALA A 259 4.35 21.09 -2.03
CA ALA A 259 3.46 20.74 -0.93
C ALA A 259 2.36 21.79 -0.70
N LEU A 260 2.70 23.08 -0.71
CA LEU A 260 1.74 24.17 -0.63
C LEU A 260 0.73 24.12 -1.80
N ALA A 261 1.23 23.93 -3.03
CA ALA A 261 0.38 23.85 -4.22
C ALA A 261 -0.57 22.67 -4.18
N MET A 262 -0.11 21.52 -3.70
CA MET A 262 -0.95 20.32 -3.53
C MET A 262 -2.07 20.59 -2.51
N ARG A 263 -1.77 21.19 -1.36
CA ARG A 263 -2.78 21.51 -0.32
C ARG A 263 -3.83 22.50 -0.84
N ILE A 264 -3.42 23.57 -1.47
CA ILE A 264 -4.34 24.58 -2.04
C ILE A 264 -5.19 23.97 -3.17
N ARG A 265 -4.60 23.13 -4.02
CA ARG A 265 -5.35 22.41 -5.07
C ARG A 265 -6.41 21.50 -4.47
N ASN A 266 -6.09 20.79 -3.39
CA ASN A 266 -7.05 19.92 -2.71
C ASN A 266 -8.21 20.74 -2.12
N ILE A 267 -7.93 21.90 -1.51
CA ILE A 267 -8.95 22.82 -1.02
C ILE A 267 -9.82 23.32 -2.19
N ALA A 268 -9.22 23.77 -3.29
CA ALA A 268 -9.95 24.30 -4.44
C ALA A 268 -10.88 23.25 -5.07
N ARG A 269 -10.46 21.98 -5.13
CA ARG A 269 -11.25 20.87 -5.70
C ARG A 269 -12.52 20.55 -4.89
N VAL A 270 -12.52 20.82 -3.59
CA VAL A 270 -13.68 20.53 -2.72
C VAL A 270 -14.44 21.80 -2.33
N HIS A 271 -13.97 22.98 -2.76
CA HIS A 271 -14.54 24.26 -2.39
C HIS A 271 -15.96 24.41 -2.95
N HIS A 272 -16.90 24.76 -2.09
CA HIS A 272 -18.35 24.88 -2.40
C HIS A 272 -19.06 23.63 -2.94
N VAL A 273 -18.41 22.45 -2.94
CA VAL A 273 -19.07 21.20 -3.34
C VAL A 273 -19.95 20.72 -2.19
N ARG A 274 -21.25 20.53 -2.50
CA ARG A 274 -22.26 20.06 -1.52
C ARG A 274 -22.47 18.54 -1.66
N MET A 275 -21.44 17.79 -1.28
CA MET A 275 -21.49 16.32 -1.25
C MET A 275 -20.93 15.82 0.08
N SER A 276 -21.30 14.61 0.48
CA SER A 276 -20.67 13.98 1.65
C SER A 276 -19.17 13.74 1.40
N ALA A 277 -18.37 13.75 2.47
CA ALA A 277 -16.93 13.51 2.34
C ALA A 277 -16.62 12.15 1.69
N ASN A 278 -17.42 11.12 1.97
CA ASN A 278 -17.24 9.78 1.41
C ASN A 278 -17.52 9.70 -0.11
N GLU A 279 -18.53 10.41 -0.58
CA GLU A 279 -18.86 10.48 -2.02
C GLU A 279 -17.80 11.26 -2.77
N LEU A 280 -17.48 12.46 -2.27
CA LEU A 280 -16.50 13.35 -2.89
C LEU A 280 -15.09 12.74 -2.88
N ALA A 281 -14.73 11.98 -1.83
CA ALA A 281 -13.46 11.27 -1.74
C ALA A 281 -13.19 10.32 -2.92
N ARG A 282 -14.23 9.62 -3.39
CA ARG A 282 -14.14 8.73 -4.54
C ARG A 282 -13.92 9.49 -5.85
N GLU A 283 -14.59 10.64 -6.00
CA GLU A 283 -14.52 11.46 -7.20
C GLU A 283 -13.18 12.18 -7.33
N VAL A 284 -12.68 12.74 -6.21
CA VAL A 284 -11.43 13.52 -6.22
C VAL A 284 -10.17 12.69 -5.95
N GLY A 285 -10.30 11.39 -5.63
CA GLY A 285 -9.15 10.51 -5.34
C GLY A 285 -8.43 10.83 -4.04
N MET A 286 -9.14 11.40 -3.06
CA MET A 286 -8.63 11.71 -1.72
C MET A 286 -9.21 10.77 -0.67
N SER A 287 -8.58 10.66 0.51
CA SER A 287 -9.23 9.97 1.63
C SER A 287 -10.40 10.81 2.19
N PRO A 288 -11.44 10.20 2.79
CA PRO A 288 -12.55 10.95 3.40
C PRO A 288 -12.08 12.00 4.41
N TRP A 289 -11.09 11.68 5.23
CA TRP A 289 -10.50 12.61 6.18
C TRP A 289 -9.84 13.81 5.48
N GLN A 290 -9.09 13.59 4.39
CA GLN A 290 -8.49 14.68 3.61
C GLN A 290 -9.55 15.60 3.01
N VAL A 291 -10.66 15.04 2.53
CA VAL A 291 -11.80 15.84 2.03
C VAL A 291 -12.40 16.69 3.15
N GLU A 292 -12.69 16.11 4.32
CA GLU A 292 -13.19 16.85 5.47
C GLU A 292 -12.25 17.97 5.92
N GLN A 293 -10.96 17.69 5.95
CA GLN A 293 -9.94 18.70 6.28
C GLN A 293 -9.94 19.82 5.24
N ALA A 294 -9.88 19.47 3.96
CA ALA A 294 -9.88 20.47 2.87
C ALA A 294 -11.18 21.29 2.84
N GLN A 295 -12.33 20.69 3.16
CA GLN A 295 -13.60 21.41 3.31
C GLN A 295 -13.59 22.38 4.51
N ARG A 296 -13.00 21.97 5.65
CA ARG A 296 -12.84 22.85 6.83
C ARG A 296 -11.92 24.03 6.49
N ASP A 297 -10.75 23.73 5.92
CA ASP A 297 -9.74 24.72 5.53
C ASP A 297 -10.29 25.70 4.49
N GLY A 298 -11.07 25.20 3.54
CA GLY A 298 -11.70 25.97 2.47
C GLY A 298 -12.69 27.03 2.93
N ARG A 299 -13.26 26.91 4.13
CA ARG A 299 -14.20 27.91 4.70
C ARG A 299 -13.54 29.29 4.94
N ARG A 300 -12.22 29.31 5.03
CA ARG A 300 -11.45 30.54 5.24
C ARG A 300 -11.28 31.37 3.97
N PHE A 301 -11.46 30.76 2.81
CA PHE A 301 -11.18 31.37 1.52
C PHE A 301 -12.44 31.59 0.70
N THR A 302 -12.47 32.69 -0.06
CA THR A 302 -13.42 32.85 -1.17
C THR A 302 -12.87 32.15 -2.43
N GLY A 303 -13.75 31.88 -3.41
CA GLY A 303 -13.32 31.32 -4.70
C GLY A 303 -12.32 32.25 -5.43
N ALA A 304 -12.50 33.57 -5.35
CA ALA A 304 -11.59 34.55 -5.92
C ALA A 304 -10.20 34.52 -5.26
N GLN A 305 -10.15 34.39 -3.93
CA GLN A 305 -8.90 34.25 -3.19
C GLN A 305 -8.16 32.96 -3.55
N LEU A 306 -8.86 31.84 -3.67
CA LEU A 306 -8.25 30.56 -4.09
C LEU A 306 -7.70 30.68 -5.52
N ALA A 307 -8.44 31.26 -6.44
CA ALA A 307 -7.96 31.48 -7.81
C ALA A 307 -6.69 32.34 -7.84
N HIS A 308 -6.66 33.42 -7.08
CA HIS A 308 -5.47 34.27 -6.95
C HIS A 308 -4.26 33.55 -6.34
N ILE A 309 -4.47 32.78 -5.26
CA ILE A 309 -3.41 31.98 -4.62
C ILE A 309 -2.86 30.93 -5.61
N VAL A 310 -3.72 30.26 -6.37
CA VAL A 310 -3.28 29.29 -7.39
C VAL A 310 -2.41 29.95 -8.45
N GLN A 311 -2.77 31.16 -8.89
CA GLN A 311 -1.94 31.91 -9.83
C GLN A 311 -0.57 32.28 -9.23
N LEU A 312 -0.53 32.79 -8.01
CA LEU A 312 0.72 33.11 -7.33
C LEU A 312 1.62 31.90 -7.12
N LEU A 313 1.03 30.72 -6.84
CA LEU A 313 1.79 29.47 -6.74
C LEU A 313 2.37 29.05 -8.10
N ALA A 314 1.64 29.26 -9.19
CA ALA A 314 2.14 28.98 -10.54
C ALA A 314 3.27 29.93 -10.94
N ASP A 315 3.15 31.23 -10.61
CA ASP A 315 4.19 32.22 -10.85
C ASP A 315 5.46 31.91 -10.02
N ALA A 316 5.29 31.47 -8.76
CA ALA A 316 6.40 31.03 -7.92
C ALA A 316 7.08 29.76 -8.48
N ASP A 317 6.32 28.80 -9.03
CA ASP A 317 6.87 27.60 -9.66
C ASP A 317 7.73 27.96 -10.90
N ALA A 318 7.24 28.88 -11.74
CA ALA A 318 8.00 29.40 -12.88
C ALA A 318 9.30 30.07 -12.43
N GLN A 319 9.25 30.92 -11.39
CA GLN A 319 10.42 31.57 -10.83
C GLN A 319 11.46 30.56 -10.31
N LEU A 320 11.04 29.51 -9.59
CA LEU A 320 11.94 28.48 -9.07
C LEU A 320 12.60 27.65 -10.19
N LYS A 321 11.97 27.56 -11.36
CA LYS A 321 12.48 26.79 -12.50
C LYS A 321 13.46 27.55 -13.42
N GLY A 322 13.86 28.77 -13.02
CA GLY A 322 14.89 29.51 -13.72
C GLY A 322 14.55 30.95 -14.13
N GLU A 323 13.39 31.45 -13.76
CA GLU A 323 12.96 32.82 -14.06
C GLU A 323 13.37 33.86 -13.00
N SER A 324 13.82 33.42 -11.80
CA SER A 324 14.23 34.31 -10.70
C SER A 324 15.53 33.85 -10.03
N GLN A 325 16.26 34.86 -9.48
CA GLN A 325 17.48 34.65 -8.71
C GLN A 325 17.22 34.33 -7.23
N ASP A 326 15.99 34.49 -6.71
CA ASP A 326 15.67 34.30 -5.28
C ASP A 326 14.50 33.32 -5.08
N ALA A 327 14.85 32.01 -5.07
CA ALA A 327 13.92 30.94 -4.84
C ALA A 327 13.27 30.98 -3.44
N VAL A 328 14.00 31.43 -2.42
CA VAL A 328 13.51 31.53 -1.04
C VAL A 328 12.41 32.58 -0.94
N TYR A 329 12.66 33.74 -1.53
CA TYR A 329 11.69 34.85 -1.56
C TYR A 329 10.39 34.44 -2.26
N ALA A 330 10.45 33.71 -3.39
CA ALA A 330 9.28 33.26 -4.10
C ALA A 330 8.39 32.34 -3.23
N VAL A 331 8.98 31.42 -2.47
CA VAL A 331 8.24 30.54 -1.55
C VAL A 331 7.70 31.32 -0.34
N GLU A 332 8.45 32.27 0.21
CA GLU A 332 7.95 33.13 1.29
C GLU A 332 6.72 33.95 0.86
N GLN A 333 6.73 34.52 -0.34
CA GLN A 333 5.57 35.20 -0.90
C GLN A 333 4.36 34.28 -1.08
N ALA A 334 4.56 33.06 -1.54
CA ALA A 334 3.50 32.06 -1.65
C ALA A 334 2.88 31.70 -0.28
N VAL A 335 3.71 31.52 0.76
CA VAL A 335 3.26 31.28 2.14
C VAL A 335 2.47 32.48 2.66
N LEU A 336 2.94 33.71 2.44
CA LEU A 336 2.24 34.92 2.87
C LEU A 336 0.89 35.10 2.16
N ALA A 337 0.81 34.82 0.86
CA ALA A 337 -0.44 34.91 0.10
C ALA A 337 -1.51 33.93 0.62
N ILE A 338 -1.10 32.73 1.07
CA ILE A 338 -2.01 31.76 1.68
C ILE A 338 -2.40 32.22 3.10
N ALA A 339 -1.45 32.67 3.90
CA ALA A 339 -1.68 33.06 5.28
C ALA A 339 -2.49 34.34 5.42
N LEU A 340 -2.30 35.28 4.53
CA LEU A 340 -2.90 36.63 4.52
C LEU A 340 -3.54 36.89 3.14
N PRO A 341 -4.59 36.16 2.76
CA PRO A 341 -5.18 36.32 1.43
C PRO A 341 -5.74 37.75 1.28
N PRO A 342 -5.56 38.38 0.08
CA PRO A 342 -6.04 39.74 -0.16
C PRO A 342 -7.55 39.82 -0.02
N ARG A 343 -8.04 41.00 0.31
CA ARG A 343 -9.50 41.27 0.33
C ARG A 343 -9.94 41.49 -1.13
N LEU A 344 -10.36 40.39 -1.78
CA LEU A 344 -10.88 40.34 -3.15
C LEU A 344 -12.41 40.28 -3.13
#